data_d95218ba45d00d5d1ef52c8a7934e777
#
_entry.id   d95218ba45d00d5d1ef52c8a7934e777
#
_cell.length_a   1.000
_cell.length_b   1.000
_cell.length_c   1.000
_cell.angle_alpha   90.00
_cell.angle_beta   90.00
_cell.angle_gamma   90.00
#
_symmetry.space_group_name_H-M   'P 1'
#
loop_
_entity.id
_entity.type
_entity.pdbx_description
1 polymer ?
#
loop_
_entity_poly.entity_id
_entity_poly.type
_entity_poly.pdbx_seq_one_letter_code
_entity_poly.pdbx_strand_id
1 'polypeptide(L)'
;MRRAFDWVFRSRVDGRIVVVQLPNLSLWIFVVARVVGAFLDAGTKPATGAQVVGTVAIVWWGVDELVRGVNPWRRFLGATVLVLQLVALLR
;
A
#
# COMPACT_ATOMS: atom_id res chain seq x y z
N MET A 1 4.30 21.23 -19.11
CA MET A 1 3.46 20.88 -17.95
C MET A 1 2.62 19.65 -18.20
N ARG A 2 1.89 19.62 -19.33
CA ARG A 2 1.05 18.49 -19.67
C ARG A 2 1.82 17.16 -19.76
N ARG A 3 3.00 17.19 -20.36
CA ARG A 3 3.81 15.99 -20.51
C ARG A 3 4.27 15.44 -19.17
N ALA A 4 4.68 16.32 -18.24
CA ALA A 4 5.11 15.89 -16.91
C ALA A 4 3.94 15.30 -16.13
N PHE A 5 2.76 15.94 -16.19
CA PHE A 5 1.56 15.43 -15.54
C PHE A 5 1.19 14.05 -16.09
N ASP A 6 1.15 13.92 -17.43
CA ASP A 6 0.82 12.65 -18.07
C ASP A 6 1.83 11.56 -17.67
N TRP A 7 3.13 11.89 -17.67
CA TRP A 7 4.16 10.93 -17.28
C TRP A 7 3.98 10.45 -15.85
N VAL A 8 3.66 11.35 -14.91
CA VAL A 8 3.52 11.00 -13.50
C VAL A 8 2.25 10.20 -13.23
N PHE A 9 1.12 10.58 -13.82
CA PHE A 9 -0.19 10.06 -13.44
C PHE A 9 -0.84 9.13 -14.47
N ARG A 10 -0.43 9.16 -15.73
CA ARG A 10 -1.05 8.33 -16.75
C ARG A 10 -0.57 6.88 -16.64
N SER A 11 -1.52 5.95 -16.73
CA SER A 11 -1.20 4.52 -16.68
C SER A 11 -0.42 4.09 -17.90
N ARG A 12 0.61 3.27 -17.68
CA ARG A 12 1.40 2.65 -18.77
C ARG A 12 0.62 1.54 -19.49
N VAL A 13 -0.43 1.03 -18.85
CA VAL A 13 -1.19 -0.09 -19.38
C VAL A 13 -2.27 0.36 -20.35
N ASP A 14 -3.09 1.34 -19.96
CA ASP A 14 -4.23 1.78 -20.75
C ASP A 14 -4.21 3.27 -21.09
N GLY A 15 -3.18 4.01 -20.68
CA GLY A 15 -3.04 5.43 -20.94
C GLY A 15 -3.96 6.34 -20.12
N ARG A 16 -4.74 5.77 -19.22
CA ARG A 16 -5.64 6.58 -18.38
C ARG A 16 -4.86 7.24 -17.24
N ILE A 17 -5.38 8.39 -16.80
CA ILE A 17 -4.81 9.06 -15.63
C ILE A 17 -5.24 8.30 -14.39
N VAL A 18 -4.23 7.85 -13.58
CA VAL A 18 -4.47 7.03 -12.41
C VAL A 18 -3.81 7.68 -11.20
N VAL A 19 -4.62 8.27 -10.34
CA VAL A 19 -4.21 8.78 -9.03
C VAL A 19 -4.64 7.80 -7.95
N VAL A 20 -5.86 7.29 -8.07
CA VAL A 20 -6.43 6.31 -7.15
C VAL A 20 -6.91 5.11 -7.94
N GLN A 21 -6.58 3.92 -7.47
CA GLN A 21 -7.03 2.66 -8.06
C GLN A 21 -7.85 1.89 -7.05
N LEU A 22 -8.72 1.00 -7.55
CA LEU A 22 -9.41 0.05 -6.67
C LEU A 22 -8.37 -0.81 -5.97
N PRO A 23 -8.55 -1.08 -4.67
CA PRO A 23 -7.61 -1.90 -3.93
C PRO A 23 -7.47 -3.30 -4.54
N ASN A 24 -6.24 -3.80 -4.62
CA ASN A 24 -5.98 -5.18 -4.97
C ASN A 24 -6.06 -6.06 -3.72
N LEU A 25 -5.81 -7.36 -3.89
CA LEU A 25 -5.94 -8.32 -2.79
C LEU A 25 -5.09 -7.95 -1.59
N SER A 26 -3.84 -7.57 -1.80
CA SER A 26 -2.93 -7.24 -0.69
C SER A 26 -3.44 -6.03 0.11
N LEU A 27 -3.93 -5.01 -0.57
CA LEU A 27 -4.46 -3.83 0.12
C LEU A 27 -5.76 -4.16 0.85
N TRP A 28 -6.63 -5.00 0.28
CA TRP A 28 -7.84 -5.47 0.95
C TRP A 28 -7.51 -6.24 2.22
N ILE A 29 -6.51 -7.15 2.16
CA ILE A 29 -6.06 -7.88 3.34
C ILE A 29 -5.59 -6.93 4.43
N PHE A 30 -4.81 -5.91 4.05
CA PHE A 30 -4.35 -4.90 4.99
C PHE A 30 -5.53 -4.18 5.66
N VAL A 31 -6.49 -3.71 4.87
CA VAL A 31 -7.65 -2.96 5.40
C VAL A 31 -8.44 -3.84 6.37
N VAL A 32 -8.75 -5.08 5.98
CA VAL A 32 -9.49 -6.01 6.83
C VAL A 32 -8.73 -6.29 8.11
N ALA A 33 -7.41 -6.54 8.02
CA ALA A 33 -6.59 -6.80 9.19
C ALA A 33 -6.58 -5.61 10.15
N ARG A 34 -6.52 -4.39 9.63
CA ARG A 34 -6.57 -3.18 10.48
C ARG A 34 -7.93 -3.01 11.14
N VAL A 35 -9.01 -3.26 10.41
CA VAL A 35 -10.36 -3.18 10.98
C VAL A 35 -10.55 -4.23 12.07
N VAL A 36 -10.18 -5.48 11.81
CA VAL A 36 -10.29 -6.56 12.79
C VAL A 36 -9.45 -6.23 14.02
N GLY A 37 -8.21 -5.77 13.81
CA GLY A 37 -7.32 -5.43 14.93
C GLY A 37 -7.87 -4.32 15.82
N ALA A 38 -8.64 -3.40 15.24
CA ALA A 38 -9.25 -2.30 16.01
C ALA A 38 -10.32 -2.80 17.00
N PHE A 39 -10.91 -3.97 16.76
CA PHE A 39 -11.92 -4.57 17.65
C PHE A 39 -11.32 -5.58 18.61
N LEU A 40 -10.01 -5.85 18.57
CA LEU A 40 -9.35 -6.80 19.45
C LEU A 40 -8.60 -6.05 20.56
N ASP A 41 -8.49 -6.69 21.71
CA ASP A 41 -7.76 -6.10 22.84
C ASP A 41 -6.26 -6.09 22.55
N ALA A 42 -5.63 -4.94 22.76
CA ALA A 42 -4.20 -4.78 22.55
C ALA A 42 -3.41 -5.74 23.44
N GLY A 43 -2.31 -6.27 22.91
CA GLY A 43 -1.44 -7.20 23.63
C GLY A 43 -1.90 -8.65 23.62
N THR A 44 -3.08 -8.94 23.03
CA THR A 44 -3.54 -10.33 22.90
C THR A 44 -2.93 -11.00 21.67
N LYS A 45 -2.93 -12.31 21.63
CA LYS A 45 -2.44 -13.07 20.46
C LYS A 45 -3.23 -12.77 19.19
N PRO A 46 -4.59 -12.71 19.23
CA PRO A 46 -5.33 -12.31 18.02
C PRO A 46 -4.98 -10.92 17.52
N ALA A 47 -4.80 -9.95 18.43
CA ALA A 47 -4.43 -8.59 18.03
C ALA A 47 -3.04 -8.56 17.37
N THR A 48 -2.08 -9.30 17.93
CA THR A 48 -0.74 -9.43 17.34
C THR A 48 -0.82 -10.09 15.96
N GLY A 49 -1.63 -11.13 15.83
CA GLY A 49 -1.84 -11.80 14.54
C GLY A 49 -2.40 -10.84 13.49
N ALA A 50 -3.40 -10.04 13.85
CA ALA A 50 -3.98 -9.05 12.93
C ALA A 50 -2.92 -8.02 12.52
N GLN A 51 -2.09 -7.58 13.45
CA GLN A 51 -1.01 -6.63 13.17
C GLN A 51 0.02 -7.20 12.21
N VAL A 52 0.43 -8.45 12.42
CA VAL A 52 1.39 -9.13 11.55
C VAL A 52 0.81 -9.28 10.14
N VAL A 53 -0.43 -9.75 10.03
CA VAL A 53 -1.08 -9.91 8.73
C VAL A 53 -1.18 -8.56 8.00
N GLY A 54 -1.58 -7.51 8.71
CA GLY A 54 -1.68 -6.18 8.12
C GLY A 54 -0.33 -5.66 7.65
N THR A 55 0.72 -5.83 8.46
CA THR A 55 2.07 -5.39 8.09
C THR A 55 2.58 -6.13 6.87
N VAL A 56 2.44 -7.45 6.82
CA VAL A 56 2.86 -8.25 5.66
C VAL A 56 2.09 -7.81 4.43
N ALA A 57 0.79 -7.61 4.56
CA ALA A 57 -0.05 -7.22 3.42
C ALA A 57 0.31 -5.85 2.87
N ILE A 58 0.56 -4.86 3.74
CA ILE A 58 0.89 -3.51 3.26
C ILE A 58 2.32 -3.45 2.67
N VAL A 59 3.23 -4.24 3.20
CA VAL A 59 4.57 -4.36 2.59
C VAL A 59 4.46 -5.00 1.21
N TRP A 60 3.68 -6.05 1.08
CA TRP A 60 3.41 -6.68 -0.21
C TRP A 60 2.85 -5.66 -1.20
N TRP A 61 1.82 -4.90 -0.79
CA TRP A 61 1.23 -3.88 -1.64
C TRP A 61 2.27 -2.82 -2.04
N GLY A 62 3.08 -2.35 -1.08
CA GLY A 62 4.09 -1.33 -1.35
C GLY A 62 5.15 -1.80 -2.35
N VAL A 63 5.64 -3.03 -2.19
CA VAL A 63 6.60 -3.62 -3.13
C VAL A 63 5.96 -3.76 -4.51
N ASP A 64 4.73 -4.23 -4.56
CA ASP A 64 4.01 -4.41 -5.82
C ASP A 64 3.84 -3.09 -6.57
N GLU A 65 3.45 -2.03 -5.86
CA GLU A 65 3.31 -0.70 -6.47
C GLU A 65 4.64 -0.12 -6.92
N LEU A 66 5.70 -0.34 -6.14
CA LEU A 66 7.03 0.15 -6.50
C LEU A 66 7.55 -0.53 -7.77
N VAL A 67 7.38 -1.85 -7.86
CA VAL A 67 7.92 -2.65 -8.97
C VAL A 67 6.99 -2.60 -10.19
N ARG A 68 5.68 -2.70 -9.97
CA ARG A 68 4.69 -2.85 -11.04
C ARG A 68 3.68 -1.71 -11.12
N GLY A 69 3.97 -0.59 -10.47
CA GLY A 69 3.09 0.58 -10.52
C GLY A 69 2.85 1.05 -11.95
N VAL A 70 1.59 1.42 -12.24
CA VAL A 70 1.17 1.80 -13.59
C VAL A 70 1.71 3.16 -14.03
N ASN A 71 2.18 3.98 -13.07
CA ASN A 71 2.79 5.29 -13.37
C ASN A 71 3.73 5.66 -12.22
N PRO A 72 4.58 6.70 -12.40
CA PRO A 72 5.52 7.12 -11.35
C PRO A 72 4.84 7.51 -10.04
N TRP A 73 3.63 8.07 -10.09
CA TRP A 73 2.87 8.43 -8.90
C TRP A 73 2.57 7.20 -8.04
N ARG A 74 2.09 6.12 -8.67
CA ARG A 74 1.78 4.88 -7.96
C ARG A 74 3.04 4.23 -7.38
N ARG A 75 4.13 4.27 -8.13
CA ARG A 75 5.43 3.76 -7.65
C ARG A 75 5.94 4.59 -6.47
N PHE A 76 5.76 5.90 -6.52
CA PHE A 76 6.11 6.79 -5.41
C PHE A 76 5.29 6.44 -4.16
N LEU A 77 3.99 6.18 -4.32
CA LEU A 77 3.14 5.76 -3.21
C LEU A 77 3.65 4.47 -2.57
N GLY A 78 4.03 3.48 -3.40
CA GLY A 78 4.58 2.23 -2.89
C GLY A 78 5.86 2.44 -2.10
N ALA A 79 6.78 3.23 -2.63
CA ALA A 79 8.04 3.55 -1.95
C ALA A 79 7.79 4.27 -0.63
N THR A 80 6.87 5.23 -0.62
CA THR A 80 6.53 5.99 0.60
C THR A 80 5.98 5.07 1.67
N VAL A 81 5.07 4.17 1.31
CA VAL A 81 4.49 3.21 2.26
C VAL A 81 5.57 2.30 2.83
N LEU A 82 6.49 1.81 1.99
CA LEU A 82 7.58 0.95 2.45
C LEU A 82 8.50 1.68 3.44
N VAL A 83 8.83 2.94 3.17
CA VAL A 83 9.66 3.75 4.07
C VAL A 83 8.93 3.95 5.41
N LEU A 84 7.64 4.28 5.37
CA LEU A 84 6.86 4.47 6.60
C LEU A 84 6.79 3.19 7.42
N GLN A 85 6.64 2.02 6.78
CA GLN A 85 6.64 0.74 7.48
C GLN A 85 7.99 0.45 8.11
N LEU A 86 9.08 0.71 7.40
CA LEU A 86 10.42 0.52 7.93
C LEU A 86 10.65 1.40 9.16
N VAL A 87 10.28 2.66 9.09
CA VAL A 87 10.40 3.58 10.24
C VAL A 87 9.57 3.07 11.43
N ALA A 88 8.35 2.62 11.17
CA ALA A 88 7.49 2.09 12.22
C ALA A 88 8.08 0.85 12.89
N LEU A 89 8.72 -0.03 12.12
CA LEU A 89 9.34 -1.24 12.65
C LEU A 89 10.62 -0.97 13.45
N LEU A 90 11.32 0.12 13.12
CA LEU A 90 12.58 0.47 13.80
C LEU A 90 12.40 1.34 15.03
N ARG A 91 11.21 1.77 15.32
CA ARG A 91 10.90 2.59 16.50
C ARG A 91 11.02 1.85 17.81
#